data_e9fd15362998906a6e400b50ea38e1b5
#
_entry.id   e9fd15362998906a6e400b50ea38e1b5
#
_cell.length_a   1.000
_cell.length_b   1.000
_cell.length_c   1.000
_cell.angle_alpha   90.00
_cell.angle_beta   90.00
_cell.angle_gamma   90.00
#
_symmetry.space_group_name_H-M   'P 1'
#
loop_
_entity.id
_entity.type
_entity.pdbx_description
1 polymer ?
#
loop_
_entity_poly.entity_id
_entity_poly.type
_entity_poly.pdbx_seq_one_letter_code
_entity_poly.pdbx_strand_id
1 'polypeptide(L)'
;MKEHRCPHCGNSTTYIKDYRLQTVRDLVVLGKPLIVTIRKRRYICKNCNTTFTEENPYIKRYCHFPDRLYLESIKETFCLQSFSSIAKRFGVSVTSIIRWFDKLNYPHPKLPECIAIDEFRGNAGGEKFQCNIADPVKHQVIDILPSRNMENLCKHFLEYPYKERAAVKKIIMDLSTLFRSVAKTIFPEAKIVADKFHVIRVVINSLENVRKRIQKEFHATKRKWFKRSRYLLLKPEYKLTDEDKIELARMLNSS
;
A
#
# COMPACT_ATOMS: atom_id res chain seq x y z
N MET A 1 -38.47 -28.81 -24.08
CA MET A 1 -38.00 -27.45 -23.68
C MET A 1 -37.84 -27.44 -22.17
N LYS A 2 -36.82 -26.75 -21.67
CA LYS A 2 -36.57 -26.66 -20.22
C LYS A 2 -37.61 -25.74 -19.58
N GLU A 3 -38.31 -26.19 -18.54
CA GLU A 3 -39.29 -25.39 -17.81
C GLU A 3 -38.55 -24.40 -16.88
N HIS A 4 -39.07 -23.19 -16.78
CA HIS A 4 -38.56 -22.15 -15.92
C HIS A 4 -39.63 -21.67 -14.93
N ARG A 5 -39.28 -21.60 -13.64
CA ARG A 5 -40.21 -21.15 -12.59
C ARG A 5 -40.31 -19.62 -12.59
N CYS A 6 -41.53 -19.14 -12.55
CA CYS A 6 -41.82 -17.72 -12.41
C CYS A 6 -41.39 -17.23 -11.03
N PRO A 7 -40.54 -16.19 -10.93
CA PRO A 7 -40.07 -15.67 -9.65
C PRO A 7 -41.16 -14.98 -8.82
N HIS A 8 -42.32 -14.66 -9.43
CA HIS A 8 -43.43 -13.98 -8.75
C HIS A 8 -44.44 -14.95 -8.17
N CYS A 9 -44.90 -15.93 -8.94
CA CYS A 9 -45.97 -16.84 -8.52
C CYS A 9 -45.55 -18.32 -8.40
N GLY A 10 -44.32 -18.68 -8.71
CA GLY A 10 -43.79 -20.04 -8.61
C GLY A 10 -44.19 -20.99 -9.73
N ASN A 11 -45.18 -20.66 -10.58
CA ASN A 11 -45.64 -21.51 -11.63
C ASN A 11 -44.62 -21.70 -12.76
N SER A 12 -44.54 -22.91 -13.33
CA SER A 12 -43.64 -23.21 -14.45
C SER A 12 -44.17 -22.63 -15.76
N THR A 13 -43.25 -22.15 -16.61
CA THR A 13 -43.57 -21.69 -17.96
C THR A 13 -42.47 -22.09 -18.95
N THR A 14 -42.90 -22.38 -20.18
CA THR A 14 -42.03 -22.60 -21.35
C THR A 14 -42.19 -21.49 -22.39
N TYR A 15 -43.10 -20.52 -22.15
CA TYR A 15 -43.40 -19.46 -23.12
C TYR A 15 -42.35 -18.38 -23.16
N ILE A 16 -41.63 -18.34 -24.29
CA ILE A 16 -40.62 -17.30 -24.58
C ILE A 16 -41.35 -16.08 -25.13
N LYS A 17 -41.20 -14.95 -24.46
CA LYS A 17 -41.73 -13.68 -24.93
C LYS A 17 -40.86 -13.09 -26.05
N ASP A 18 -39.57 -12.99 -25.79
CA ASP A 18 -38.56 -12.45 -26.70
C ASP A 18 -37.15 -12.89 -26.31
N TYR A 19 -36.16 -12.42 -27.05
CA TYR A 19 -34.74 -12.63 -26.78
C TYR A 19 -34.05 -11.29 -26.55
N ARG A 20 -33.12 -11.24 -25.60
CA ARG A 20 -32.28 -10.08 -25.33
C ARG A 20 -30.84 -10.47 -25.55
N LEU A 21 -30.10 -9.63 -26.28
CA LEU A 21 -28.67 -9.74 -26.40
C LEU A 21 -28.01 -9.01 -25.21
N GLN A 22 -27.06 -9.66 -24.56
CA GLN A 22 -26.22 -9.07 -23.52
C GLN A 22 -24.78 -9.24 -23.91
N THR A 23 -24.07 -8.14 -24.05
CA THR A 23 -22.62 -8.13 -24.27
C THR A 23 -21.91 -8.17 -22.92
N VAL A 24 -20.95 -9.06 -22.79
CA VAL A 24 -20.22 -9.35 -21.58
C VAL A 24 -18.72 -9.32 -21.90
N ARG A 25 -17.94 -8.75 -21.04
CA ARG A 25 -16.49 -8.86 -21.09
C ARG A 25 -16.02 -10.06 -20.29
N ASP A 26 -15.07 -10.80 -20.84
CA ASP A 26 -14.54 -12.01 -20.23
C ASP A 26 -13.00 -11.95 -20.17
N LEU A 27 -12.37 -13.05 -19.81
CA LEU A 27 -10.93 -13.15 -19.67
C LEU A 27 -10.19 -12.71 -20.94
N VAL A 28 -8.94 -12.35 -20.76
CA VAL A 28 -8.05 -11.99 -21.89
C VAL A 28 -7.64 -13.26 -22.65
N VAL A 29 -7.82 -13.25 -23.97
CA VAL A 29 -7.42 -14.33 -24.86
C VAL A 29 -6.40 -13.77 -25.86
N LEU A 30 -5.24 -14.41 -25.98
CA LEU A 30 -4.14 -13.95 -26.85
C LEU A 30 -3.79 -12.45 -26.67
N GLY A 31 -3.80 -11.98 -25.40
CA GLY A 31 -3.47 -10.59 -25.08
C GLY A 31 -4.58 -9.57 -25.36
N LYS A 32 -5.77 -10.01 -25.79
CA LYS A 32 -6.91 -9.13 -26.11
C LYS A 32 -8.11 -9.43 -25.20
N PRO A 33 -8.83 -8.39 -24.71
CA PRO A 33 -10.09 -8.60 -23.96
C PRO A 33 -11.12 -9.35 -24.82
N LEU A 34 -11.66 -10.43 -24.28
CA LEU A 34 -12.73 -11.17 -24.94
C LEU A 34 -14.09 -10.52 -24.68
N ILE A 35 -14.85 -10.31 -25.73
CA ILE A 35 -16.23 -9.85 -25.67
C ILE A 35 -17.14 -10.99 -26.11
N VAL A 36 -18.05 -11.40 -25.22
CA VAL A 36 -19.02 -12.48 -25.47
C VAL A 36 -20.40 -11.88 -25.57
N THR A 37 -21.11 -12.16 -26.65
CA THR A 37 -22.52 -11.80 -26.79
C THR A 37 -23.42 -13.00 -26.46
N ILE A 38 -24.21 -12.86 -25.42
CA ILE A 38 -25.12 -13.91 -24.93
C ILE A 38 -26.53 -13.56 -25.33
N ARG A 39 -27.21 -14.48 -25.98
CA ARG A 39 -28.63 -14.37 -26.30
C ARG A 39 -29.47 -14.97 -25.16
N LYS A 40 -30.02 -14.11 -24.31
CA LYS A 40 -30.87 -14.49 -23.17
C LYS A 40 -32.33 -14.60 -23.58
N ARG A 41 -33.03 -15.64 -23.09
CA ARG A 41 -34.47 -15.80 -23.24
C ARG A 41 -35.21 -15.00 -22.18
N ARG A 42 -36.25 -14.31 -22.58
CA ARG A 42 -37.17 -13.65 -21.68
C ARG A 42 -38.52 -14.38 -21.75
N TYR A 43 -38.94 -14.86 -20.61
CA TYR A 43 -40.17 -15.65 -20.47
C TYR A 43 -41.33 -14.78 -20.01
N ILE A 44 -42.56 -15.22 -20.34
CA ILE A 44 -43.79 -14.67 -19.78
C ILE A 44 -44.52 -15.78 -19.03
N CYS A 45 -44.94 -15.50 -17.81
CA CYS A 45 -45.77 -16.39 -17.02
C CYS A 45 -47.23 -16.21 -17.44
N LYS A 46 -47.88 -17.26 -17.93
CA LYS A 46 -49.30 -17.20 -18.33
C LYS A 46 -50.25 -17.04 -17.14
N ASN A 47 -49.83 -17.42 -15.92
CA ASN A 47 -50.65 -17.32 -14.74
C ASN A 47 -50.73 -15.89 -14.17
N CYS A 48 -49.60 -15.16 -14.09
CA CYS A 48 -49.53 -13.82 -13.49
C CYS A 48 -49.06 -12.74 -14.44
N ASN A 49 -48.87 -13.04 -15.73
CA ASN A 49 -48.40 -12.16 -16.79
C ASN A 49 -47.01 -11.48 -16.50
N THR A 50 -46.30 -11.91 -15.44
CA THR A 50 -44.99 -11.38 -15.12
C THR A 50 -43.96 -11.84 -16.15
N THR A 51 -43.11 -10.90 -16.60
CA THR A 51 -42.03 -11.19 -17.53
C THR A 51 -40.71 -11.30 -16.75
N PHE A 52 -39.92 -12.34 -17.01
CA PHE A 52 -38.65 -12.56 -16.37
C PHE A 52 -37.61 -13.13 -17.36
N THR A 53 -36.34 -12.94 -17.05
CA THR A 53 -35.22 -13.42 -17.88
C THR A 53 -34.66 -14.70 -17.27
N GLU A 54 -34.24 -15.64 -18.11
CA GLU A 54 -33.55 -16.85 -17.67
C GLU A 54 -32.32 -16.55 -16.83
N GLU A 55 -32.03 -17.37 -15.84
CA GLU A 55 -30.79 -17.31 -15.10
C GLU A 55 -29.64 -17.83 -15.95
N ASN A 56 -28.52 -17.16 -15.87
CA ASN A 56 -27.32 -17.56 -16.58
C ASN A 56 -26.25 -17.97 -15.54
N PRO A 57 -25.74 -19.21 -15.59
CA PRO A 57 -24.73 -19.66 -14.61
C PRO A 57 -23.38 -18.96 -14.72
N TYR A 58 -23.07 -18.34 -15.86
CA TYR A 58 -21.81 -17.65 -16.07
C TYR A 58 -21.80 -16.21 -15.57
N ILE A 59 -22.98 -15.58 -15.45
CA ILE A 59 -23.07 -14.16 -15.17
C ILE A 59 -24.22 -13.88 -14.22
N LYS A 60 -23.91 -13.25 -13.11
CA LYS A 60 -24.92 -12.80 -12.15
C LYS A 60 -25.86 -11.77 -12.80
N ARG A 61 -27.07 -11.73 -12.29
CA ARG A 61 -28.09 -10.76 -12.74
C ARG A 61 -27.54 -9.34 -12.61
N TYR A 62 -27.73 -8.53 -13.64
CA TYR A 62 -27.23 -7.14 -13.77
C TYR A 62 -25.71 -6.97 -13.84
N CYS A 63 -24.92 -8.04 -13.93
CA CYS A 63 -23.49 -7.97 -14.13
C CYS A 63 -23.12 -8.01 -15.61
N HIS A 64 -22.00 -7.31 -15.95
CA HIS A 64 -21.45 -7.26 -17.30
C HIS A 64 -20.14 -8.04 -17.45
N PHE A 65 -19.71 -8.72 -16.37
CA PHE A 65 -18.53 -9.58 -16.35
C PHE A 65 -18.75 -10.79 -15.45
N PRO A 66 -18.18 -11.96 -15.79
CA PRO A 66 -18.21 -13.14 -14.94
C PRO A 66 -17.29 -12.99 -13.74
N ASP A 67 -17.57 -13.76 -12.67
CA ASP A 67 -16.74 -13.74 -11.45
C ASP A 67 -15.27 -14.10 -11.74
N ARG A 68 -14.99 -14.93 -12.73
CA ARG A 68 -13.63 -15.31 -13.12
C ARG A 68 -12.80 -14.12 -13.61
N LEU A 69 -13.40 -13.17 -14.35
CA LEU A 69 -12.71 -11.96 -14.77
C LEU A 69 -12.36 -11.08 -13.57
N TYR A 70 -13.29 -10.94 -12.63
CA TYR A 70 -13.06 -10.27 -11.35
C TYR A 70 -11.87 -10.90 -10.61
N LEU A 71 -11.90 -12.22 -10.39
CA LEU A 71 -10.85 -12.93 -9.65
C LEU A 71 -9.48 -12.80 -10.33
N GLU A 72 -9.41 -12.93 -11.66
CA GLU A 72 -8.15 -12.84 -12.37
C GLU A 72 -7.58 -11.43 -12.37
N SER A 73 -8.44 -10.41 -12.56
CA SER A 73 -8.01 -9.01 -12.50
C SER A 73 -7.50 -8.63 -11.11
N ILE A 74 -8.08 -9.19 -10.04
CA ILE A 74 -7.61 -8.97 -8.67
C ILE A 74 -6.27 -9.66 -8.43
N LYS A 75 -6.04 -10.87 -8.92
CA LYS A 75 -4.72 -11.52 -8.82
C LYS A 75 -3.61 -10.66 -9.42
N GLU A 76 -3.87 -9.99 -10.54
CA GLU A 76 -2.91 -9.09 -11.17
C GLU A 76 -2.54 -7.88 -10.30
N THR A 77 -3.39 -7.48 -9.34
CA THR A 77 -3.08 -6.37 -8.42
C THR A 77 -1.95 -6.72 -7.44
N PHE A 78 -1.67 -8.01 -7.22
CA PHE A 78 -0.53 -8.48 -6.42
C PHE A 78 0.78 -8.52 -7.21
N CYS A 79 0.72 -8.34 -8.53
CA CYS A 79 1.88 -8.17 -9.38
C CYS A 79 2.14 -6.67 -9.52
N LEU A 80 3.37 -6.18 -9.44
CA LEU A 80 3.76 -4.77 -9.49
C LEU A 80 3.22 -3.99 -10.72
N GLN A 81 1.90 -3.97 -10.90
CA GLN A 81 1.18 -3.32 -11.98
C GLN A 81 0.24 -2.24 -11.46
N SER A 82 0.07 -1.15 -12.23
CA SER A 82 -0.90 -0.11 -11.90
C SER A 82 -2.33 -0.57 -12.23
N PHE A 83 -3.32 -0.08 -11.47
CA PHE A 83 -4.73 -0.33 -11.77
C PHE A 83 -5.12 0.07 -13.19
N SER A 84 -4.49 1.13 -13.75
CA SER A 84 -4.71 1.55 -15.13
C SER A 84 -4.21 0.52 -16.14
N SER A 85 -3.05 -0.11 -15.89
CA SER A 85 -2.51 -1.18 -16.74
C SER A 85 -3.42 -2.40 -16.73
N ILE A 86 -3.85 -2.83 -15.53
CA ILE A 86 -4.78 -3.95 -15.34
C ILE A 86 -6.11 -3.67 -16.04
N ALA A 87 -6.69 -2.48 -15.83
CA ALA A 87 -7.95 -2.08 -16.44
C ALA A 87 -7.88 -2.12 -17.97
N LYS A 88 -6.79 -1.61 -18.55
CA LYS A 88 -6.54 -1.66 -20.01
C LYS A 88 -6.44 -3.10 -20.51
N ARG A 89 -5.70 -3.96 -19.82
CA ARG A 89 -5.52 -5.37 -20.17
C ARG A 89 -6.84 -6.13 -20.20
N PHE A 90 -7.68 -5.98 -19.18
CA PHE A 90 -8.99 -6.67 -19.08
C PHE A 90 -10.12 -5.93 -19.79
N GLY A 91 -9.88 -4.76 -20.36
CA GLY A 91 -10.90 -3.96 -21.06
C GLY A 91 -12.01 -3.44 -20.14
N VAL A 92 -11.71 -3.21 -18.85
CA VAL A 92 -12.64 -2.68 -17.85
C VAL A 92 -12.25 -1.26 -17.42
N SER A 93 -13.12 -0.56 -16.69
CA SER A 93 -12.76 0.75 -16.16
C SER A 93 -11.80 0.64 -14.97
N VAL A 94 -10.93 1.62 -14.80
CA VAL A 94 -10.04 1.72 -13.62
C VAL A 94 -10.86 1.74 -12.33
N THR A 95 -11.98 2.45 -12.34
CA THR A 95 -12.92 2.50 -11.20
C THR A 95 -13.47 1.11 -10.84
N SER A 96 -13.66 0.21 -11.81
CA SER A 96 -14.08 -1.16 -11.53
C SER A 96 -12.99 -1.93 -10.78
N ILE A 97 -11.73 -1.81 -11.22
CA ILE A 97 -10.59 -2.45 -10.54
C ILE A 97 -10.46 -1.93 -9.10
N ILE A 98 -10.52 -0.61 -8.90
CA ILE A 98 -10.46 0.00 -7.56
C ILE A 98 -11.59 -0.52 -6.67
N ARG A 99 -12.85 -0.49 -7.14
CA ARG A 99 -14.00 -1.01 -6.37
C ARG A 99 -13.87 -2.49 -6.03
N TRP A 100 -13.25 -3.27 -6.88
CA TRP A 100 -13.03 -4.70 -6.64
C TRP A 100 -11.91 -4.90 -5.63
N PHE A 101 -10.86 -4.13 -5.73
CA PHE A 101 -9.76 -4.13 -4.78
C PHE A 101 -10.21 -3.71 -3.37
N ASP A 102 -11.01 -2.63 -3.26
CA ASP A 102 -11.53 -2.12 -2.00
C ASP A 102 -12.48 -3.10 -1.27
N LYS A 103 -13.02 -4.09 -2.01
CA LYS A 103 -13.85 -5.16 -1.41
C LYS A 103 -13.04 -6.32 -0.85
N LEU A 104 -11.74 -6.34 -1.07
CA LEU A 104 -10.89 -7.37 -0.50
C LEU A 104 -10.78 -7.13 1.00
N ASN A 105 -11.12 -8.17 1.74
CA ASN A 105 -10.91 -8.18 3.18
C ASN A 105 -9.62 -8.96 3.46
N TYR A 106 -8.58 -8.26 3.90
CA TYR A 106 -7.32 -8.87 4.30
C TYR A 106 -7.39 -9.14 5.80
N PRO A 107 -7.17 -10.39 6.24
CA PRO A 107 -6.96 -10.62 7.66
C PRO A 107 -5.68 -9.89 8.09
N HIS A 108 -5.73 -9.22 9.23
CA HIS A 108 -4.53 -8.63 9.81
C HIS A 108 -3.46 -9.72 10.00
N PRO A 109 -2.24 -9.55 9.46
CA PRO A 109 -1.16 -10.47 9.70
C PRO A 109 -0.80 -10.47 11.18
N LYS A 110 -0.36 -11.60 11.73
CA LYS A 110 0.11 -11.66 13.11
C LYS A 110 1.26 -10.69 13.34
N LEU A 111 1.27 -10.05 14.49
CA LEU A 111 2.37 -9.17 14.88
C LEU A 111 3.65 -9.98 15.10
N PRO A 112 4.78 -9.61 14.47
CA PRO A 112 6.07 -10.25 14.72
C PRO A 112 6.65 -9.81 16.07
N GLU A 113 7.64 -10.53 16.59
CA GLU A 113 8.35 -10.13 17.82
C GLU A 113 9.11 -8.80 17.68
N CYS A 114 9.44 -8.39 16.48
CA CYS A 114 10.11 -7.13 16.17
C CYS A 114 9.31 -6.36 15.11
N ILE A 115 8.91 -5.14 15.43
CA ILE A 115 8.15 -4.26 14.54
C ILE A 115 9.00 -3.02 14.24
N ALA A 116 9.01 -2.59 13.00
CA ALA A 116 9.53 -1.27 12.60
C ALA A 116 8.36 -0.35 12.26
N ILE A 117 8.40 0.87 12.79
CA ILE A 117 7.41 1.92 12.53
C ILE A 117 8.16 3.12 11.98
N ASP A 118 7.77 3.58 10.79
CA ASP A 118 8.35 4.74 10.12
C ASP A 118 7.29 5.55 9.40
N GLU A 119 7.59 6.82 9.12
CA GLU A 119 6.71 7.68 8.35
C GLU A 119 7.25 7.91 6.95
N PHE A 120 6.35 8.02 5.99
CA PHE A 120 6.71 8.47 4.65
C PHE A 120 5.72 9.51 4.14
N ARG A 121 6.19 10.33 3.21
CA ARG A 121 5.37 11.33 2.58
C ARG A 121 4.47 10.69 1.53
N GLY A 122 3.16 10.88 1.68
CA GLY A 122 2.17 10.39 0.72
C GLY A 122 0.99 11.36 0.63
N ASN A 123 -0.13 10.88 0.11
CA ASN A 123 -1.34 11.68 -0.09
C ASN A 123 -2.64 10.90 0.20
N ALA A 124 -2.55 9.76 0.87
CA ALA A 124 -3.72 8.97 1.22
C ALA A 124 -4.57 9.68 2.28
N GLY A 125 -5.90 9.65 2.12
CA GLY A 125 -6.82 10.23 3.08
C GLY A 125 -6.70 11.75 3.29
N GLY A 126 -6.03 12.48 2.40
CA GLY A 126 -5.75 13.91 2.55
C GLY A 126 -4.61 14.25 3.52
N GLU A 127 -4.01 13.24 4.15
CA GLU A 127 -2.89 13.40 5.07
C GLU A 127 -1.54 13.47 4.33
N LYS A 128 -0.66 14.35 4.82
CA LYS A 128 0.67 14.55 4.22
C LYS A 128 1.65 13.41 4.50
N PHE A 129 1.47 12.72 5.61
CA PHE A 129 2.34 11.65 6.07
C PHE A 129 1.52 10.43 6.43
N GLN A 130 1.92 9.30 5.87
CA GLN A 130 1.43 7.97 6.18
C GLN A 130 2.41 7.25 7.10
N CYS A 131 1.92 6.21 7.78
CA CYS A 131 2.75 5.37 8.64
C CYS A 131 2.92 3.98 8.03
N ASN A 132 4.17 3.55 7.91
CA ASN A 132 4.54 2.21 7.48
C ASN A 132 4.84 1.35 8.72
N ILE A 133 4.23 0.17 8.77
CA ILE A 133 4.47 -0.85 9.78
C ILE A 133 5.10 -2.05 9.08
N ALA A 134 6.27 -2.47 9.51
CA ALA A 134 7.02 -3.54 8.85
C ALA A 134 7.61 -4.55 9.85
N ASP A 135 7.84 -5.77 9.35
CA ASP A 135 8.68 -6.77 9.98
C ASP A 135 10.12 -6.58 9.47
N PRO A 136 11.04 -6.02 10.27
CA PRO A 136 12.41 -5.75 9.83
C PRO A 136 13.26 -7.02 9.71
N VAL A 137 12.81 -8.14 10.29
CA VAL A 137 13.52 -9.43 10.22
C VAL A 137 13.20 -10.13 8.91
N LYS A 138 11.94 -10.13 8.51
CA LYS A 138 11.49 -10.75 7.25
C LYS A 138 11.53 -9.78 6.07
N HIS A 139 11.82 -8.51 6.28
CA HIS A 139 11.77 -7.45 5.26
C HIS A 139 10.41 -7.35 4.58
N GLN A 140 9.33 -7.43 5.35
CA GLN A 140 7.96 -7.41 4.85
C GLN A 140 7.18 -6.25 5.45
N VAL A 141 6.38 -5.58 4.63
CA VAL A 141 5.40 -4.61 5.11
C VAL A 141 4.24 -5.38 5.74
N ILE A 142 3.87 -5.00 6.96
CA ILE A 142 2.72 -5.55 7.69
C ILE A 142 1.48 -4.76 7.30
N ASP A 143 1.56 -3.44 7.39
CA ASP A 143 0.47 -2.55 7.02
C ASP A 143 0.96 -1.13 6.71
N ILE A 144 0.11 -0.36 6.01
CA ILE A 144 0.32 1.05 5.72
C ILE A 144 -0.90 1.83 6.16
N LEU A 145 -0.73 2.68 7.18
CA LEU A 145 -1.82 3.48 7.71
C LEU A 145 -1.90 4.85 7.01
N PRO A 146 -3.11 5.35 6.76
CA PRO A 146 -3.32 6.62 6.04
C PRO A 146 -2.83 7.84 6.82
N SER A 147 -2.63 7.72 8.12
CA SER A 147 -2.17 8.79 8.99
C SER A 147 -1.22 8.28 10.07
N ARG A 148 -0.26 9.14 10.47
CA ARG A 148 0.67 8.86 11.58
C ARG A 148 0.17 9.39 12.93
N ASN A 149 -1.04 9.91 13.02
CA ASN A 149 -1.52 10.47 14.28
C ASN A 149 -1.72 9.38 15.35
N MET A 150 -1.66 9.79 16.63
CA MET A 150 -1.72 8.88 17.77
C MET A 150 -3.02 8.07 17.79
N GLU A 151 -4.15 8.70 17.47
CA GLU A 151 -5.45 8.07 17.47
C GLU A 151 -5.54 6.91 16.49
N ASN A 152 -5.13 7.14 15.23
CA ASN A 152 -5.15 6.11 14.19
C ASN A 152 -4.20 4.96 14.50
N LEU A 153 -3.00 5.27 15.00
CA LEU A 153 -2.03 4.25 15.40
C LEU A 153 -2.55 3.39 16.56
N CYS A 154 -3.08 4.03 17.59
CA CYS A 154 -3.66 3.31 18.74
C CYS A 154 -4.85 2.47 18.31
N LYS A 155 -5.77 3.02 17.50
CA LYS A 155 -6.93 2.30 16.98
C LYS A 155 -6.50 1.05 16.22
N HIS A 156 -5.56 1.18 15.28
CA HIS A 156 -5.06 0.06 14.50
C HIS A 156 -4.45 -1.05 15.38
N PHE A 157 -3.54 -0.69 16.29
CA PHE A 157 -2.90 -1.71 17.12
C PHE A 157 -3.83 -2.30 18.19
N LEU A 158 -4.89 -1.60 18.60
CA LEU A 158 -5.91 -2.14 19.52
C LEU A 158 -6.82 -3.19 18.85
N GLU A 159 -6.85 -3.27 17.52
CA GLU A 159 -7.53 -4.35 16.79
C GLU A 159 -6.84 -5.71 17.02
N TYR A 160 -5.55 -5.71 17.37
CA TYR A 160 -4.84 -6.92 17.76
C TYR A 160 -5.12 -7.32 19.22
N PRO A 161 -5.31 -8.63 19.49
CA PRO A 161 -5.48 -9.11 20.85
C PRO A 161 -4.32 -8.72 21.77
N TYR A 162 -4.59 -8.47 23.05
CA TYR A 162 -3.54 -8.14 24.03
C TYR A 162 -2.37 -9.14 24.02
N LYS A 163 -2.65 -10.44 23.89
CA LYS A 163 -1.64 -11.51 23.84
C LYS A 163 -0.64 -11.32 22.68
N GLU A 164 -1.12 -10.86 21.53
CA GLU A 164 -0.23 -10.59 20.38
C GLU A 164 0.60 -9.33 20.61
N ARG A 165 -0.01 -8.28 21.14
CA ARG A 165 0.71 -7.03 21.47
C ARG A 165 1.79 -7.24 22.54
N ALA A 166 1.49 -8.05 23.55
CA ALA A 166 2.45 -8.42 24.60
C ALA A 166 3.58 -9.34 24.10
N ALA A 167 3.38 -10.05 23.01
CA ALA A 167 4.42 -10.89 22.39
C ALA A 167 5.46 -10.07 21.60
N VAL A 168 5.21 -8.79 21.31
CA VAL A 168 6.16 -7.90 20.66
C VAL A 168 7.28 -7.53 21.64
N LYS A 169 8.52 -7.89 21.29
CA LYS A 169 9.71 -7.69 22.14
C LYS A 169 10.49 -6.41 21.80
N LYS A 170 10.43 -5.97 20.54
CA LYS A 170 11.20 -4.83 20.05
C LYS A 170 10.37 -3.97 19.11
N ILE A 171 10.47 -2.66 19.25
CA ILE A 171 9.91 -1.71 18.30
C ILE A 171 11.01 -0.77 17.85
N ILE A 172 11.32 -0.83 16.56
CA ILE A 172 12.28 0.06 15.90
C ILE A 172 11.51 1.26 15.38
N MET A 173 11.95 2.45 15.72
CA MET A 173 11.28 3.70 15.28
C MET A 173 12.29 4.84 15.17
N ASP A 174 11.87 5.93 14.56
CA ASP A 174 12.58 7.19 14.62
C ASP A 174 12.59 7.77 16.04
N LEU A 175 13.19 8.93 16.22
CA LEU A 175 13.25 9.63 17.51
C LEU A 175 11.96 10.39 17.85
N SER A 176 10.83 10.10 17.19
CA SER A 176 9.54 10.74 17.40
C SER A 176 8.99 10.45 18.81
N THR A 177 8.61 11.51 19.50
CA THR A 177 7.94 11.41 20.81
C THR A 177 6.57 10.76 20.67
N LEU A 178 5.88 10.98 19.54
CA LEU A 178 4.57 10.40 19.25
C LEU A 178 4.66 8.87 19.16
N PHE A 179 5.54 8.34 18.33
CA PHE A 179 5.72 6.89 18.18
C PHE A 179 6.16 6.24 19.49
N ARG A 180 7.01 6.94 20.25
CA ARG A 180 7.42 6.48 21.60
C ARG A 180 6.22 6.36 22.54
N SER A 181 5.31 7.34 22.54
CA SER A 181 4.11 7.32 23.38
C SER A 181 3.19 6.16 22.98
N VAL A 182 2.92 5.98 21.68
CA VAL A 182 2.15 4.84 21.17
C VAL A 182 2.78 3.51 21.60
N ALA A 183 4.09 3.35 21.39
CA ALA A 183 4.79 2.12 21.73
C ALA A 183 4.66 1.77 23.22
N LYS A 184 4.85 2.73 24.12
CA LYS A 184 4.73 2.54 25.56
C LYS A 184 3.30 2.20 26.00
N THR A 185 2.29 2.78 25.34
CA THR A 185 0.88 2.56 25.70
C THR A 185 0.38 1.22 25.19
N ILE A 186 0.77 0.84 23.99
CA ILE A 186 0.19 -0.31 23.29
C ILE A 186 0.96 -1.61 23.53
N PHE A 187 2.30 -1.53 23.67
CA PHE A 187 3.20 -2.69 23.73
C PHE A 187 3.98 -2.70 25.06
N PRO A 188 3.37 -3.23 26.12
CA PRO A 188 3.92 -3.09 27.49
C PRO A 188 5.27 -3.75 27.68
N GLU A 189 5.55 -4.84 26.96
CA GLU A 189 6.79 -5.64 27.09
C GLU A 189 7.87 -5.25 26.07
N ALA A 190 7.57 -4.35 25.15
CA ALA A 190 8.46 -4.04 24.05
C ALA A 190 9.57 -3.06 24.44
N LYS A 191 10.81 -3.39 24.06
CA LYS A 191 11.94 -2.46 24.12
C LYS A 191 11.93 -1.56 22.89
N ILE A 192 11.98 -0.24 23.12
CA ILE A 192 12.06 0.76 22.06
C ILE A 192 13.51 0.87 21.60
N VAL A 193 13.74 0.72 20.32
CA VAL A 193 15.04 0.82 19.66
C VAL A 193 15.01 1.99 18.68
N ALA A 194 15.94 2.92 18.82
CA ALA A 194 16.06 4.01 17.86
C ALA A 194 16.62 3.49 16.53
N ASP A 195 16.02 3.92 15.42
CA ASP A 195 16.53 3.60 14.09
C ASP A 195 17.93 4.22 13.90
N LYS A 196 18.88 3.36 13.53
CA LYS A 196 20.29 3.73 13.30
C LYS A 196 20.42 4.88 12.29
N PHE A 197 19.64 4.87 11.21
CA PHE A 197 19.71 5.92 10.20
C PHE A 197 19.34 7.28 10.78
N HIS A 198 18.29 7.35 11.59
CA HIS A 198 17.85 8.59 12.22
C HIS A 198 18.88 9.10 13.26
N VAL A 199 19.50 8.22 14.03
CA VAL A 199 20.57 8.59 14.96
C VAL A 199 21.77 9.16 14.22
N ILE A 200 22.27 8.46 13.19
CA ILE A 200 23.39 8.93 12.37
C ILE A 200 23.06 10.27 11.71
N ARG A 201 21.85 10.44 11.20
CA ARG A 201 21.39 11.70 10.58
C ARG A 201 21.44 12.87 11.56
N VAL A 202 21.06 12.67 12.82
CA VAL A 202 21.16 13.72 13.86
C VAL A 202 22.61 14.11 14.07
N VAL A 203 23.52 13.13 14.19
CA VAL A 203 24.96 13.40 14.35
C VAL A 203 25.53 14.17 13.15
N ILE A 204 25.24 13.71 11.93
CA ILE A 204 25.68 14.38 10.69
C ILE A 204 25.13 15.82 10.62
N ASN A 205 23.86 16.03 10.94
CA ASN A 205 23.27 17.37 10.93
C ASN A 205 23.92 18.29 11.95
N SER A 206 24.27 17.79 13.14
CA SER A 206 24.97 18.55 14.17
C SER A 206 26.37 18.94 13.70
N LEU A 207 27.12 18.01 13.11
CA LEU A 207 28.41 18.27 12.50
C LEU A 207 28.29 19.33 11.38
N GLU A 208 27.31 19.21 10.51
CA GLU A 208 27.08 20.19 9.45
C GLU A 208 26.73 21.59 9.97
N ASN A 209 26.01 21.68 11.08
CA ASN A 209 25.69 22.97 11.70
C ASN A 209 26.93 23.64 12.23
N VAL A 210 27.82 22.89 12.93
CA VAL A 210 29.12 23.41 13.38
C VAL A 210 29.98 23.85 12.20
N ARG A 211 30.13 22.97 11.19
CA ARG A 211 30.91 23.29 9.99
C ARG A 211 30.41 24.56 9.29
N LYS A 212 29.09 24.73 9.12
CA LYS A 212 28.51 25.92 8.50
C LYS A 212 28.73 27.18 9.34
N ARG A 213 28.74 27.09 10.67
CA ARG A 213 29.02 28.20 11.57
C ARG A 213 30.43 28.69 11.36
N ILE A 214 31.42 27.79 11.44
CA ILE A 214 32.83 28.10 11.20
C ILE A 214 33.04 28.67 9.77
N GLN A 215 32.42 28.05 8.77
CA GLN A 215 32.53 28.50 7.38
C GLN A 215 32.08 29.96 7.18
N LYS A 216 31.13 30.47 7.97
CA LYS A 216 30.65 31.86 7.86
C LYS A 216 31.69 32.89 8.30
N GLU A 217 32.62 32.51 9.16
CA GLU A 217 33.66 33.38 9.68
C GLU A 217 34.79 33.60 8.67
N PHE A 218 34.87 32.81 7.61
CA PHE A 218 35.91 32.89 6.60
C PHE A 218 35.60 33.89 5.47
N HIS A 219 36.65 34.53 4.92
CA HIS A 219 36.53 35.31 3.67
C HIS A 219 36.11 34.45 2.47
N ALA A 220 35.62 35.06 1.43
CA ALA A 220 34.98 34.39 0.28
C ALA A 220 35.80 33.23 -0.31
N THR A 221 37.09 33.41 -0.53
CA THR A 221 37.99 32.38 -1.12
C THR A 221 38.15 31.18 -0.18
N LYS A 222 38.48 31.42 1.11
CA LYS A 222 38.64 30.39 2.12
C LYS A 222 37.31 29.69 2.42
N ARG A 223 36.21 30.44 2.37
CA ARG A 223 34.87 29.92 2.52
C ARG A 223 34.51 28.91 1.42
N LYS A 224 34.89 29.21 0.16
CA LYS A 224 34.65 28.30 -0.98
C LYS A 224 35.47 27.01 -0.84
N TRP A 225 36.72 27.13 -0.45
CA TRP A 225 37.60 26.00 -0.18
C TRP A 225 37.07 25.15 0.98
N PHE A 226 36.71 25.74 2.12
CA PHE A 226 36.21 25.03 3.30
C PHE A 226 34.87 24.32 3.06
N LYS A 227 34.11 24.68 2.03
CA LYS A 227 32.88 23.98 1.65
C LYS A 227 33.17 22.51 1.33
N ARG A 228 34.35 22.15 0.83
CA ARG A 228 34.77 20.77 0.53
C ARG A 228 34.92 19.91 1.77
N SER A 229 35.13 20.50 2.95
CA SER A 229 35.30 19.79 4.22
C SER A 229 34.12 18.86 4.52
N ARG A 230 32.89 19.17 4.07
CA ARG A 230 31.75 18.29 4.20
C ARG A 230 31.99 16.89 3.63
N TYR A 231 32.57 16.84 2.43
CA TYR A 231 32.83 15.56 1.76
C TYR A 231 33.90 14.75 2.51
N LEU A 232 34.96 15.41 2.95
CA LEU A 232 36.07 14.77 3.67
C LEU A 232 35.63 14.30 5.07
N LEU A 233 34.87 15.11 5.80
CA LEU A 233 34.38 14.78 7.14
C LEU A 233 33.38 13.63 7.16
N LEU A 234 32.63 13.44 6.10
CA LEU A 234 31.63 12.36 5.99
C LEU A 234 32.19 11.09 5.34
N LYS A 235 33.40 11.14 4.77
CA LYS A 235 34.05 10.00 4.14
C LYS A 235 34.61 9.07 5.23
N PRO A 236 34.33 7.76 5.18
CA PRO A 236 34.91 6.82 6.13
C PRO A 236 36.45 6.87 6.10
N GLU A 237 37.08 6.75 7.24
CA GLU A 237 38.56 6.87 7.39
C GLU A 237 39.30 5.93 6.44
N TYR A 238 38.87 4.68 6.31
CA TYR A 238 39.48 3.67 5.43
C TYR A 238 39.37 3.98 3.93
N LYS A 239 38.55 4.98 3.55
CA LYS A 239 38.38 5.46 2.17
C LYS A 239 39.13 6.77 1.92
N LEU A 240 39.70 7.38 2.95
CA LEU A 240 40.48 8.62 2.80
C LEU A 240 41.84 8.29 2.16
N THR A 241 42.17 8.97 1.07
CA THR A 241 43.52 8.94 0.51
C THR A 241 44.47 9.77 1.39
N ASP A 242 45.77 9.61 1.23
CA ASP A 242 46.74 10.40 2.00
C ASP A 242 46.58 11.89 1.70
N GLU A 243 46.28 12.27 0.48
CA GLU A 243 45.94 13.64 0.09
C GLU A 243 44.68 14.14 0.82
N ASP A 244 43.62 13.32 0.90
CA ASP A 244 42.38 13.65 1.64
C ASP A 244 42.68 13.89 3.13
N LYS A 245 43.57 13.09 3.75
CA LYS A 245 43.96 13.22 5.15
C LYS A 245 44.74 14.52 5.41
N ILE A 246 45.71 14.86 4.53
CA ILE A 246 46.46 16.10 4.61
C ILE A 246 45.52 17.30 4.48
N GLU A 247 44.60 17.26 3.50
CA GLU A 247 43.67 18.35 3.26
C GLU A 247 42.68 18.50 4.44
N LEU A 248 42.19 17.40 4.98
CA LEU A 248 41.31 17.40 6.16
C LEU A 248 42.02 18.00 7.37
N ALA A 249 43.28 17.61 7.61
CA ALA A 249 44.09 18.16 8.70
C ALA A 249 44.29 19.69 8.54
N ARG A 250 44.58 20.18 7.32
CA ARG A 250 44.65 21.61 7.02
C ARG A 250 43.33 22.34 7.32
N MET A 251 42.22 21.75 6.97
CA MET A 251 40.89 22.31 7.21
C MET A 251 40.57 22.41 8.71
N LEU A 252 40.87 21.34 9.47
CA LEU A 252 40.66 21.32 10.92
C LEU A 252 41.55 22.32 11.68
N ASN A 253 42.80 22.45 11.28
CA ASN A 253 43.73 23.41 11.90
C ASN A 253 43.46 24.88 11.53
N SER A 254 42.61 25.13 10.55
CA SER A 254 42.26 26.47 10.10
C SER A 254 40.90 26.98 10.63
N SER A 255 40.25 26.18 11.46
CA SER A 255 38.92 26.46 12.05
C SER A 255 39.01 26.94 13.50
#